data_78f4e60adf35eb7173cbad80060a4895
#
_entry.id   78f4e60adf35eb7173cbad80060a4895
#
_cell.length_a   1.000
_cell.length_b   1.000
_cell.length_c   1.000
_cell.angle_alpha   90.00
_cell.angle_beta   90.00
_cell.angle_gamma   90.00
#
_symmetry.space_group_name_H-M   'P 1'
#
loop_
_entity.id
_entity.type
_entity.pdbx_description
1 polymer ?
#
loop_
_entity_poly.entity_id
_entity_poly.type
_entity_poly.pdbx_seq_one_letter_code
_entity_poly.pdbx_strand_id
1 'polypeptide(L)'
;GSVYAERLVFDGEGDAVEAMNQTMQELQASVLSAARTDSMNLDTEMSIDTAESDGSEEETLPQEADAAQPVYSMALTIDGDDAITYLDDHYVCVRADGYEYTGGAHGTPFRQYFVFDRETGARLSLSDVVENPVEELQTKVGAAFRELAEKTNFAFESPEDLEHTVADGISYESPFYLSETGVVFYYAPYEIASYAEGFPEVTIPYSELEMRIELSK
;
A
#
# COMPACT_ATOMS: atom_id res chain seq x y z
N GLY A 1 -13.62 5.10 17.76
CA GLY A 1 -12.60 4.60 16.87
C GLY A 1 -11.23 4.50 17.55
N SER A 2 -10.37 3.66 17.03
CA SER A 2 -9.00 3.49 17.52
C SER A 2 -8.03 3.65 16.36
N VAL A 3 -6.90 4.31 16.63
CA VAL A 3 -5.80 4.45 15.66
C VAL A 3 -4.51 3.98 16.31
N TYR A 4 -3.80 3.13 15.62
CA TYR A 4 -2.52 2.60 16.02
C TYR A 4 -1.53 2.74 14.86
N ALA A 5 -0.34 3.23 15.11
CA ALA A 5 0.70 3.33 14.09
C ALA A 5 2.08 3.07 14.70
N GLU A 6 2.71 2.02 14.27
CA GLU A 6 4.12 1.72 14.56
C GLU A 6 5.03 2.59 13.71
N ARG A 7 6.28 2.67 14.11
CA ARG A 7 7.33 3.31 13.37
C ARG A 7 8.59 2.45 13.44
N LEU A 8 9.15 2.15 12.28
CA LEU A 8 10.50 1.60 12.19
C LEU A 8 11.51 2.70 12.53
N VAL A 9 12.52 2.35 13.31
CA VAL A 9 13.66 3.21 13.62
C VAL A 9 14.93 2.48 13.22
N PHE A 10 15.69 3.09 12.32
CA PHE A 10 17.03 2.62 11.97
C PHE A 10 18.02 3.05 13.06
N ASP A 11 18.74 2.10 13.60
CA ASP A 11 19.79 2.35 14.57
C ASP A 11 21.08 2.80 13.88
N GLY A 12 21.75 3.76 14.48
CA GLY A 12 23.02 4.32 14.00
C GLY A 12 23.10 5.82 14.11
N GLU A 13 24.20 6.36 13.65
CA GLU A 13 24.47 7.80 13.62
C GLU A 13 24.79 8.25 12.18
N GLY A 14 24.48 9.48 11.85
CA GLY A 14 24.79 10.13 10.59
C GLY A 14 23.55 10.52 9.77
N ASP A 15 23.79 11.39 8.78
CA ASP A 15 22.75 12.07 8.01
C ASP A 15 21.84 11.06 7.26
N ALA A 16 22.39 9.95 6.78
CA ALA A 16 21.61 8.92 6.06
C ALA A 16 20.61 8.23 6.99
N VAL A 17 21.01 7.85 8.20
CA VAL A 17 20.13 7.23 9.20
C VAL A 17 19.05 8.23 9.62
N GLU A 18 19.40 9.51 9.81
CA GLU A 18 18.45 10.55 10.14
C GLU A 18 17.42 10.75 9.02
N ALA A 19 17.84 10.78 7.75
CA ALA A 19 16.95 10.90 6.59
C ALA A 19 15.97 9.72 6.47
N MET A 20 16.44 8.48 6.62
CA MET A 20 15.56 7.30 6.64
C MET A 20 14.55 7.35 7.78
N ASN A 21 15.00 7.71 8.99
CA ASN A 21 14.12 7.85 10.16
C ASN A 21 13.09 8.95 9.99
N GLN A 22 13.44 10.05 9.33
CA GLN A 22 12.48 11.13 9.00
C GLN A 22 11.38 10.61 8.07
N THR A 23 11.71 9.85 7.03
CA THR A 23 10.72 9.26 6.11
C THR A 23 9.75 8.34 6.86
N MET A 24 10.24 7.50 7.77
CA MET A 24 9.39 6.65 8.60
C MET A 24 8.49 7.43 9.56
N GLN A 25 8.97 8.54 10.08
CA GLN A 25 8.18 9.44 10.93
C GLN A 25 7.07 10.14 10.12
N GLU A 26 7.37 10.57 8.91
CA GLU A 26 6.39 11.20 8.00
C GLU A 26 5.29 10.21 7.62
N LEU A 27 5.63 8.94 7.35
CA LEU A 27 4.65 7.88 7.12
C LEU A 27 3.71 7.71 8.33
N GLN A 28 4.26 7.57 9.53
CA GLN A 28 3.46 7.47 10.75
C GLN A 28 2.53 8.66 10.94
N ALA A 29 3.05 9.87 10.72
CA ALA A 29 2.28 11.11 10.85
C ALA A 29 1.16 11.20 9.80
N SER A 30 1.40 10.76 8.56
CA SER A 30 0.39 10.75 7.49
C SER A 30 -0.77 9.83 7.82
N VAL A 31 -0.49 8.61 8.30
CA VAL A 31 -1.49 7.64 8.74
C VAL A 31 -2.34 8.19 9.90
N LEU A 32 -1.69 8.78 10.91
CA LEU A 32 -2.41 9.38 12.05
C LEU A 32 -3.25 10.60 11.63
N SER A 33 -2.82 11.35 10.61
CA SER A 33 -3.56 12.51 10.09
C SER A 33 -4.77 12.07 9.26
N ALA A 34 -4.61 11.08 8.36
CA ALA A 34 -5.70 10.53 7.57
C ALA A 34 -6.82 10.00 8.49
N ALA A 35 -6.46 9.21 9.48
CA ALA A 35 -7.38 8.67 10.47
C ALA A 35 -8.19 9.74 11.24
N ARG A 36 -7.59 10.88 11.54
CA ARG A 36 -8.32 12.00 12.19
C ARG A 36 -9.33 12.65 11.24
N THR A 37 -8.96 12.81 9.98
CA THR A 37 -9.83 13.43 8.97
C THR A 37 -11.05 12.56 8.72
N ASP A 38 -10.88 11.26 8.57
CA ASP A 38 -11.97 10.31 8.32
C ASP A 38 -12.89 10.19 9.54
N SER A 39 -12.35 10.18 10.75
CA SER A 39 -13.15 10.23 11.97
C SER A 39 -14.00 11.51 12.05
N MET A 40 -13.46 12.66 11.65
CA MET A 40 -14.20 13.92 11.65
C MET A 40 -15.29 13.95 10.57
N ASN A 41 -15.05 13.36 9.39
CA ASN A 41 -16.02 13.29 8.31
C ASN A 41 -17.20 12.39 8.70
N LEU A 42 -16.97 11.25 9.34
CA LEU A 42 -18.00 10.36 9.86
C LEU A 42 -18.89 11.05 10.89
N ASP A 43 -18.30 11.82 11.81
CA ASP A 43 -19.06 12.61 12.79
C ASP A 43 -19.91 13.70 12.12
N THR A 44 -19.45 14.25 10.99
CA THR A 44 -20.17 15.30 10.24
C THR A 44 -21.34 14.71 9.43
N GLU A 45 -21.14 13.57 8.78
CA GLU A 45 -22.20 12.88 8.02
C GLU A 45 -23.32 12.41 8.96
N MET A 46 -23.00 11.87 10.13
CA MET A 46 -23.97 11.51 11.13
C MET A 46 -24.76 12.71 11.67
N SER A 47 -24.16 13.90 11.71
CA SER A 47 -24.81 15.12 12.20
C SER A 47 -25.77 15.74 11.18
N ILE A 48 -25.60 15.44 9.88
CA ILE A 48 -26.46 15.95 8.80
C ILE A 48 -27.76 15.13 8.70
N ASP A 49 -27.68 13.82 8.88
CA ASP A 49 -28.86 12.93 8.81
C ASP A 49 -29.87 13.15 9.96
N THR A 50 -29.45 13.79 11.06
CA THR A 50 -30.34 14.11 12.18
C THR A 50 -31.07 15.45 12.07
N ALA A 51 -30.80 16.25 11.02
CA ALA A 51 -31.32 17.64 10.89
C ALA A 51 -32.56 17.77 9.99
N GLU A 52 -32.99 16.71 9.26
CA GLU A 52 -34.21 16.75 8.44
C GLU A 52 -35.24 15.68 8.84
N SER A 53 -35.91 15.88 9.99
CA SER A 53 -37.25 15.32 10.18
C SER A 53 -38.14 16.35 10.89
N ASP A 54 -38.82 17.12 10.07
CA ASP A 54 -39.98 17.92 10.52
C ASP A 54 -41.19 16.99 10.66
N GLY A 55 -41.76 17.12 11.82
CA GLY A 55 -42.88 16.48 12.41
C GLY A 55 -44.00 15.89 11.57
N SER A 56 -44.36 14.65 11.88
CA SER A 56 -45.75 14.29 12.21
C SER A 56 -45.85 12.83 12.66
N GLU A 57 -46.60 12.64 13.72
CA GLU A 57 -47.29 11.42 14.19
C GLU A 57 -46.48 10.38 14.97
N GLU A 58 -46.80 10.40 16.24
CA GLU A 58 -46.49 9.50 17.31
C GLU A 58 -46.97 8.07 17.03
N GLU A 59 -46.10 7.22 16.55
CA GLU A 59 -46.25 5.79 16.57
C GLU A 59 -45.05 5.21 17.38
N THR A 60 -45.38 4.69 18.58
CA THR A 60 -44.41 4.04 19.46
C THR A 60 -43.80 2.83 18.79
N LEU A 61 -42.63 3.03 18.18
CA LEU A 61 -41.77 1.95 17.70
C LEU A 61 -41.04 1.28 18.87
N PRO A 62 -40.74 -0.03 18.77
CA PRO A 62 -40.00 -0.74 19.80
C PRO A 62 -38.62 -0.08 19.95
N GLN A 63 -38.13 -0.01 21.19
CA GLN A 63 -36.79 0.45 21.54
C GLN A 63 -35.77 -0.18 20.55
N GLU A 64 -35.21 0.66 19.72
CA GLU A 64 -34.13 0.27 18.82
C GLU A 64 -32.99 -0.31 19.63
N ALA A 65 -32.61 -1.52 19.28
CA ALA A 65 -31.34 -2.07 19.65
C ALA A 65 -30.27 -1.04 19.32
N ASP A 66 -29.47 -0.70 20.31
CA ASP A 66 -28.30 0.18 20.27
C ASP A 66 -27.61 0.04 18.90
N ALA A 67 -27.86 0.97 17.99
CA ALA A 67 -27.21 0.99 16.69
C ALA A 67 -25.73 1.19 16.99
N ALA A 68 -24.96 0.13 16.88
CA ALA A 68 -23.53 0.16 17.12
C ALA A 68 -22.95 1.26 16.23
N GLN A 69 -22.45 2.31 16.85
CA GLN A 69 -21.80 3.40 16.14
C GLN A 69 -20.71 2.83 15.22
N PRO A 70 -20.56 3.31 13.99
CA PRO A 70 -19.51 2.84 13.11
C PRO A 70 -18.16 3.00 13.81
N VAL A 71 -17.47 1.87 14.00
CA VAL A 71 -16.18 1.84 14.67
C VAL A 71 -15.13 2.05 13.59
N TYR A 72 -14.65 3.28 13.45
CA TYR A 72 -13.45 3.55 12.65
C TYR A 72 -12.24 2.98 13.38
N SER A 73 -11.42 2.21 12.66
CA SER A 73 -10.10 1.82 13.17
C SER A 73 -9.08 1.79 12.03
N MET A 74 -7.87 2.25 12.32
CA MET A 74 -6.73 2.21 11.42
C MET A 74 -5.53 1.67 12.16
N ALA A 75 -4.82 0.74 11.57
CA ALA A 75 -3.57 0.22 12.07
C ALA A 75 -2.49 0.29 11.00
N LEU A 76 -1.30 0.71 11.39
CA LEU A 76 -0.06 0.59 10.62
C LEU A 76 0.90 -0.27 11.44
N THR A 77 1.39 -1.34 10.85
CA THR A 77 2.34 -2.25 11.47
C THR A 77 3.59 -2.41 10.61
N ILE A 78 4.74 -2.51 11.26
CA ILE A 78 6.03 -2.77 10.63
C ILE A 78 6.63 -3.95 11.39
N ASP A 79 6.32 -5.16 10.94
CA ASP A 79 6.55 -6.37 11.71
C ASP A 79 7.98 -6.90 11.50
N GLY A 80 8.84 -6.62 12.46
CA GLY A 80 10.11 -7.28 12.74
C GLY A 80 10.96 -7.66 11.53
N ASP A 81 11.42 -8.89 11.49
CA ASP A 81 12.27 -9.42 10.42
C ASP A 81 11.57 -9.46 9.05
N ASP A 82 10.24 -9.58 9.01
CA ASP A 82 9.45 -9.60 7.78
C ASP A 82 9.30 -8.20 7.14
N ALA A 83 9.61 -7.14 7.87
CA ALA A 83 9.58 -5.79 7.34
C ALA A 83 10.72 -5.50 6.36
N ILE A 84 11.83 -6.21 6.46
CA ILE A 84 12.98 -6.03 5.56
C ILE A 84 12.88 -7.06 4.43
N THR A 85 12.49 -6.60 3.24
CA THR A 85 12.32 -7.48 2.07
C THR A 85 13.58 -7.59 1.21
N TYR A 86 14.50 -6.64 1.35
CA TYR A 86 15.82 -6.63 0.72
C TYR A 86 16.81 -5.87 1.57
N LEU A 87 18.03 -6.38 1.67
CA LEU A 87 19.14 -5.72 2.35
C LEU A 87 20.48 -6.14 1.73
N ASP A 88 21.25 -5.16 1.27
CA ASP A 88 22.63 -5.35 0.87
C ASP A 88 23.53 -4.22 1.42
N ASP A 89 24.75 -4.07 0.92
CA ASP A 89 25.68 -3.04 1.38
C ASP A 89 25.20 -1.62 1.02
N HIS A 90 24.40 -1.48 -0.04
CA HIS A 90 24.01 -0.20 -0.62
C HIS A 90 22.53 0.15 -0.37
N TYR A 91 21.65 -0.85 -0.31
CA TYR A 91 20.19 -0.61 -0.28
C TYR A 91 19.49 -1.37 0.83
N VAL A 92 18.41 -0.82 1.32
CA VAL A 92 17.46 -1.50 2.20
C VAL A 92 16.05 -1.24 1.70
N CYS A 93 15.24 -2.29 1.64
CA CYS A 93 13.82 -2.19 1.31
C CYS A 93 12.96 -2.59 2.51
N VAL A 94 12.07 -1.69 2.92
CA VAL A 94 11.20 -1.85 4.08
C VAL A 94 9.75 -1.94 3.63
N ARG A 95 9.01 -2.92 4.18
CA ARG A 95 7.57 -3.08 4.03
C ARG A 95 6.83 -2.53 5.26
N ALA A 96 5.80 -1.74 5.02
CA ALA A 96 4.83 -1.32 6.03
C ALA A 96 3.45 -1.81 5.62
N ASP A 97 2.81 -2.58 6.48
CA ASP A 97 1.45 -3.09 6.29
C ASP A 97 0.47 -2.27 7.12
N GLY A 98 -0.71 -2.03 6.60
CA GLY A 98 -1.75 -1.35 7.31
C GLY A 98 -3.13 -1.94 7.05
N TYR A 99 -4.09 -1.53 7.87
CA TYR A 99 -5.47 -1.97 7.77
C TYR A 99 -6.38 -0.84 8.21
N GLU A 100 -7.37 -0.54 7.38
CA GLU A 100 -8.38 0.48 7.64
C GLU A 100 -9.76 -0.16 7.71
N TYR A 101 -10.53 0.18 8.74
CA TYR A 101 -11.92 -0.22 8.89
C TYR A 101 -12.79 1.00 9.12
N THR A 102 -13.70 1.25 8.19
CA THR A 102 -14.65 2.37 8.21
C THR A 102 -16.09 1.92 8.43
N GLY A 103 -16.28 0.65 8.78
CA GLY A 103 -17.58 0.00 8.93
C GLY A 103 -17.83 -1.01 7.81
N GLY A 104 -18.93 -1.75 7.92
CA GLY A 104 -19.30 -2.81 6.97
C GLY A 104 -18.76 -4.20 7.34
N ALA A 105 -18.69 -5.11 6.36
CA ALA A 105 -18.37 -6.51 6.59
C ALA A 105 -16.90 -6.76 6.93
N HIS A 106 -15.97 -5.98 6.38
CA HIS A 106 -14.53 -6.05 6.62
C HIS A 106 -13.86 -4.72 6.28
N GLY A 107 -12.64 -4.52 6.75
CA GLY A 107 -11.81 -3.39 6.37
C GLY A 107 -10.93 -3.69 5.15
N THR A 108 -10.11 -2.71 4.79
CA THR A 108 -9.23 -2.75 3.63
C THR A 108 -7.78 -2.76 4.09
N PRO A 109 -7.00 -3.79 3.77
CA PRO A 109 -5.57 -3.77 3.99
C PRO A 109 -4.88 -2.84 2.97
N PHE A 110 -3.82 -2.19 3.40
CA PHE A 110 -2.92 -1.46 2.51
C PHE A 110 -1.48 -1.84 2.80
N ARG A 111 -0.60 -1.64 1.81
CA ARG A 111 0.82 -1.98 1.89
C ARG A 111 1.64 -0.93 1.17
N GLN A 112 2.78 -0.57 1.75
CA GLN A 112 3.75 0.32 1.15
C GLN A 112 5.15 -0.25 1.31
N TYR A 113 5.98 -0.01 0.31
CA TYR A 113 7.40 -0.32 0.36
C TYR A 113 8.23 0.95 0.20
N PHE A 114 9.37 0.94 0.87
CA PHE A 114 10.34 2.02 0.86
C PHE A 114 11.69 1.44 0.52
N VAL A 115 12.23 1.82 -0.62
CA VAL A 115 13.59 1.48 -1.03
C VAL A 115 14.48 2.66 -0.66
N PHE A 116 15.49 2.44 0.15
CA PHE A 116 16.44 3.46 0.57
C PHE A 116 17.84 3.15 0.08
N ASP A 117 18.54 4.16 -0.38
CA ASP A 117 19.98 4.19 -0.50
C ASP A 117 20.59 4.35 0.92
N ARG A 118 21.43 3.41 1.32
CA ARG A 118 21.98 3.37 2.69
C ARG A 118 23.10 4.38 2.92
N GLU A 119 23.76 4.87 1.85
CA GLU A 119 24.80 5.88 1.94
C GLU A 119 24.21 7.27 2.16
N THR A 120 23.13 7.58 1.47
CA THR A 120 22.50 8.92 1.48
C THR A 120 21.25 9.00 2.35
N GLY A 121 20.60 7.87 2.65
CA GLY A 121 19.29 7.81 3.30
C GLY A 121 18.13 8.21 2.38
N ALA A 122 18.40 8.46 1.10
CA ALA A 122 17.37 8.87 0.16
C ALA A 122 16.41 7.71 -0.16
N ARG A 123 15.11 8.03 -0.20
CA ARG A 123 14.10 7.13 -0.75
C ARG A 123 14.21 7.12 -2.26
N LEU A 124 14.28 5.93 -2.85
CA LEU A 124 14.39 5.75 -4.29
C LEU A 124 13.02 5.53 -4.94
N SER A 125 12.81 6.18 -6.08
CA SER A 125 11.71 5.92 -7.02
C SER A 125 12.11 4.81 -8.00
N LEU A 126 11.15 4.30 -8.77
CA LEU A 126 11.44 3.29 -9.79
C LEU A 126 12.43 3.83 -10.85
N SER A 127 12.34 5.10 -11.21
CA SER A 127 13.27 5.77 -12.15
C SER A 127 14.70 5.92 -11.61
N ASP A 128 14.90 5.84 -10.30
CA ASP A 128 16.25 5.80 -9.72
C ASP A 128 16.85 4.40 -9.77
N VAL A 129 16.02 3.37 -9.93
CA VAL A 129 16.40 1.96 -9.88
C VAL A 129 16.63 1.36 -11.27
N VAL A 130 15.77 1.69 -12.26
CA VAL A 130 15.82 1.14 -13.63
C VAL A 130 15.92 2.23 -14.67
N GLU A 131 16.58 1.90 -15.81
CA GLU A 131 16.71 2.76 -16.99
C GLU A 131 15.75 2.38 -18.12
N ASN A 132 15.10 1.20 -18.03
CA ASN A 132 14.19 0.75 -19.07
C ASN A 132 13.13 1.80 -19.40
N PRO A 133 12.83 2.03 -20.69
CA PRO A 133 11.67 2.82 -21.08
C PRO A 133 10.37 2.28 -20.48
N VAL A 134 9.42 3.17 -20.19
CA VAL A 134 8.13 2.80 -19.58
C VAL A 134 7.41 1.73 -20.40
N GLU A 135 7.41 1.84 -21.73
CA GLU A 135 6.76 0.91 -22.65
C GLU A 135 7.36 -0.51 -22.57
N GLU A 136 8.67 -0.59 -22.27
CA GLU A 136 9.32 -1.88 -22.05
C GLU A 136 8.92 -2.48 -20.71
N LEU A 137 8.86 -1.67 -19.63
CA LEU A 137 8.35 -2.10 -18.33
C LEU A 137 6.90 -2.56 -18.43
N GLN A 138 6.05 -1.83 -19.13
CA GLN A 138 4.66 -2.20 -19.41
C GLN A 138 4.57 -3.58 -20.07
N THR A 139 5.40 -3.81 -21.08
CA THR A 139 5.45 -5.10 -21.79
C THR A 139 5.87 -6.23 -20.87
N LYS A 140 6.94 -6.05 -20.08
CA LYS A 140 7.48 -7.07 -19.17
C LYS A 140 6.50 -7.40 -18.03
N VAL A 141 5.98 -6.38 -17.36
CA VAL A 141 5.04 -6.56 -16.24
C VAL A 141 3.73 -7.18 -16.72
N GLY A 142 3.19 -6.71 -17.85
CA GLY A 142 1.99 -7.30 -18.45
C GLY A 142 2.18 -8.76 -18.85
N ALA A 143 3.35 -9.13 -19.40
CA ALA A 143 3.69 -10.51 -19.72
C ALA A 143 3.78 -11.38 -18.46
N ALA A 144 4.42 -10.87 -17.39
CA ALA A 144 4.57 -11.59 -16.12
C ALA A 144 3.22 -11.85 -15.44
N PHE A 145 2.31 -10.89 -15.42
CA PHE A 145 0.95 -11.10 -14.89
C PHE A 145 0.10 -12.06 -15.75
N ARG A 146 0.27 -12.02 -17.07
CA ARG A 146 -0.37 -13.02 -17.95
C ARG A 146 0.13 -14.43 -17.64
N GLU A 147 1.44 -14.59 -17.47
CA GLU A 147 2.05 -15.86 -17.07
C GLU A 147 1.57 -16.34 -15.69
N LEU A 148 1.44 -15.42 -14.72
CA LEU A 148 0.86 -15.72 -13.41
C LEU A 148 -0.54 -16.30 -13.54
N ALA A 149 -1.42 -15.66 -14.32
CA ALA A 149 -2.79 -16.14 -14.54
C ALA A 149 -2.85 -17.50 -15.28
N GLU A 150 -1.93 -17.75 -16.23
CA GLU A 150 -1.86 -19.02 -16.95
C GLU A 150 -1.34 -20.18 -16.08
N LYS A 151 -0.43 -19.90 -15.14
CA LYS A 151 0.24 -20.94 -14.33
C LYS A 151 -0.42 -21.19 -12.98
N THR A 152 -1.30 -20.31 -12.55
CA THR A 152 -1.94 -20.38 -11.23
C THR A 152 -3.47 -20.26 -11.38
N ASN A 153 -4.17 -20.24 -10.25
CA ASN A 153 -5.61 -19.93 -10.23
C ASN A 153 -5.87 -18.41 -10.08
N PHE A 154 -4.85 -17.57 -10.26
CA PHE A 154 -5.03 -16.14 -10.20
C PHE A 154 -5.99 -15.65 -11.27
N ALA A 155 -6.97 -14.86 -10.89
CA ALA A 155 -7.96 -14.29 -11.78
C ALA A 155 -8.06 -12.77 -11.64
N PHE A 156 -7.92 -12.06 -12.75
CA PHE A 156 -8.25 -10.65 -12.83
C PHE A 156 -9.74 -10.42 -12.56
N GLU A 157 -10.10 -9.29 -11.97
CA GLU A 157 -11.51 -8.92 -11.78
C GLU A 157 -12.21 -8.70 -13.13
N SER A 158 -11.48 -8.13 -14.09
CA SER A 158 -11.94 -8.01 -15.48
C SER A 158 -10.81 -8.30 -16.48
N PRO A 159 -11.13 -8.68 -17.74
CA PRO A 159 -10.10 -8.80 -18.79
C PRO A 159 -9.38 -7.48 -19.10
N GLU A 160 -10.02 -6.35 -18.82
CA GLU A 160 -9.50 -5.00 -19.06
C GLU A 160 -8.38 -4.65 -18.05
N ASP A 161 -8.39 -5.26 -16.85
CA ASP A 161 -7.39 -5.02 -15.81
C ASP A 161 -5.99 -5.44 -16.26
N LEU A 162 -5.86 -6.51 -17.02
CA LEU A 162 -4.57 -6.93 -17.56
C LEU A 162 -4.03 -5.92 -18.58
N GLU A 163 -4.87 -5.36 -19.44
CA GLU A 163 -4.42 -4.52 -20.55
C GLU A 163 -4.30 -3.05 -20.13
N HIS A 164 -5.24 -2.53 -19.35
CA HIS A 164 -5.30 -1.10 -19.02
C HIS A 164 -4.66 -0.78 -17.67
N THR A 165 -4.96 -1.55 -16.63
CA THR A 165 -4.41 -1.26 -15.31
C THR A 165 -2.99 -1.78 -15.17
N VAL A 166 -2.73 -3.00 -15.65
CA VAL A 166 -1.40 -3.61 -15.54
C VAL A 166 -0.48 -3.16 -16.67
N ALA A 167 -0.80 -3.49 -17.93
CA ALA A 167 0.14 -3.24 -19.01
C ALA A 167 0.29 -1.72 -19.30
N ASP A 168 -0.82 -1.00 -19.49
CA ASP A 168 -0.79 0.43 -19.82
C ASP A 168 -0.60 1.32 -18.59
N GLY A 169 -0.97 0.82 -17.39
CA GLY A 169 -0.89 1.58 -16.14
C GLY A 169 0.50 1.67 -15.52
N ILE A 170 1.46 0.80 -15.94
CA ILE A 170 2.83 0.87 -15.43
C ILE A 170 3.50 2.18 -15.86
N SER A 171 4.11 2.84 -14.87
CA SER A 171 4.88 4.07 -15.00
C SER A 171 6.03 4.09 -14.00
N TYR A 172 6.86 5.14 -14.01
CA TYR A 172 7.89 5.31 -12.99
C TYR A 172 7.34 5.62 -11.58
N GLU A 173 6.06 5.94 -11.48
CA GLU A 173 5.34 6.14 -10.21
C GLU A 173 4.69 4.86 -9.68
N SER A 174 4.76 3.75 -10.44
CA SER A 174 4.17 2.48 -10.02
C SER A 174 4.79 1.95 -8.74
N PRO A 175 3.99 1.37 -7.84
CA PRO A 175 4.49 0.74 -6.63
C PRO A 175 5.42 -0.42 -6.94
N PHE A 176 6.58 -0.46 -6.28
CA PHE A 176 7.56 -1.52 -6.45
C PHE A 176 8.36 -1.76 -5.17
N TYR A 177 9.07 -2.86 -5.15
CA TYR A 177 10.12 -3.13 -4.16
C TYR A 177 11.23 -4.01 -4.72
N LEU A 178 12.35 -4.08 -4.01
CA LEU A 178 13.46 -4.97 -4.34
C LEU A 178 13.30 -6.30 -3.60
N SER A 179 13.57 -7.39 -4.29
CA SER A 179 13.71 -8.73 -3.74
C SER A 179 15.11 -9.29 -4.04
N GLU A 180 15.44 -10.48 -3.56
CA GLU A 180 16.72 -11.13 -3.88
C GLU A 180 16.86 -11.43 -5.38
N THR A 181 15.78 -11.56 -6.12
CA THR A 181 15.77 -12.07 -7.50
C THR A 181 15.42 -11.03 -8.56
N GLY A 182 14.81 -9.90 -8.17
CA GLY A 182 14.37 -8.90 -9.13
C GLY A 182 13.60 -7.74 -8.49
N VAL A 183 13.11 -6.88 -9.36
CA VAL A 183 12.17 -5.81 -9.02
C VAL A 183 10.76 -6.37 -9.03
N VAL A 184 10.04 -6.19 -7.93
CA VAL A 184 8.67 -6.68 -7.76
C VAL A 184 7.70 -5.54 -7.95
N PHE A 185 6.70 -5.77 -8.79
CA PHE A 185 5.55 -4.89 -9.00
C PHE A 185 4.33 -5.51 -8.33
N TYR A 186 3.56 -4.72 -7.60
CA TYR A 186 2.42 -5.20 -6.84
C TYR A 186 1.23 -4.24 -6.92
N TYR A 187 0.04 -4.76 -6.66
CA TYR A 187 -1.22 -4.02 -6.63
C TYR A 187 -1.95 -4.23 -5.32
N ALA A 188 -2.77 -3.25 -4.94
CA ALA A 188 -3.63 -3.37 -3.78
C ALA A 188 -4.83 -4.30 -4.05
N PRO A 189 -5.47 -4.85 -3.00
CA PRO A 189 -6.73 -5.57 -3.13
C PRO A 189 -7.78 -4.72 -3.85
N TYR A 190 -8.56 -5.32 -4.73
CA TYR A 190 -9.55 -4.69 -5.61
C TYR A 190 -8.99 -3.82 -6.74
N GLU A 191 -7.69 -3.64 -6.86
CA GLU A 191 -7.12 -2.81 -7.93
C GLU A 191 -7.12 -3.55 -9.27
N ILE A 192 -6.77 -4.84 -9.28
CA ILE A 192 -6.76 -5.70 -10.47
C ILE A 192 -7.42 -7.07 -10.25
N ALA A 193 -7.68 -7.43 -9.00
CA ALA A 193 -8.22 -8.74 -8.62
C ALA A 193 -9.08 -8.61 -7.35
N SER A 194 -9.85 -9.66 -7.05
CA SER A 194 -10.71 -9.70 -5.88
C SER A 194 -9.92 -9.59 -4.57
N TYR A 195 -10.59 -9.21 -3.49
CA TYR A 195 -10.03 -9.16 -2.14
C TYR A 195 -9.32 -10.46 -1.71
N ALA A 196 -9.83 -11.59 -2.17
CA ALA A 196 -9.29 -12.91 -1.82
C ALA A 196 -7.89 -13.17 -2.38
N GLU A 197 -7.50 -12.48 -3.45
CA GLU A 197 -6.15 -12.55 -4.04
C GLU A 197 -5.10 -11.74 -3.26
N GLY A 198 -5.53 -10.91 -2.30
CA GLY A 198 -4.65 -10.10 -1.47
C GLY A 198 -3.92 -9.02 -2.25
N PHE A 199 -2.58 -9.05 -2.21
CA PHE A 199 -1.69 -8.14 -2.94
C PHE A 199 -1.06 -8.91 -4.13
N PRO A 200 -1.68 -8.89 -5.32
CA PRO A 200 -1.10 -9.56 -6.48
C PRO A 200 0.24 -8.94 -6.85
N GLU A 201 1.24 -9.77 -7.12
CA GLU A 201 2.59 -9.29 -7.42
C GLU A 201 3.31 -10.17 -8.44
N VAL A 202 4.23 -9.57 -9.18
CA VAL A 202 5.13 -10.26 -10.11
C VAL A 202 6.54 -9.72 -9.97
N THR A 203 7.52 -10.59 -10.16
CA THR A 203 8.93 -10.25 -10.13
C THR A 203 9.50 -10.20 -11.54
N ILE A 204 10.10 -9.08 -11.90
CA ILE A 204 10.90 -8.99 -13.11
C ILE A 204 12.37 -9.20 -12.72
N PRO A 205 13.02 -10.28 -13.20
CA PRO A 205 14.39 -10.59 -12.84
C PRO A 205 15.34 -9.44 -13.16
N TYR A 206 16.35 -9.21 -12.32
CA TYR A 206 17.36 -8.19 -12.57
C TYR A 206 18.08 -8.37 -13.92
N SER A 207 18.24 -9.61 -14.39
CA SER A 207 18.85 -9.92 -15.68
C SER A 207 18.01 -9.48 -16.90
N GLU A 208 16.75 -9.14 -16.69
CA GLU A 208 15.83 -8.65 -17.73
C GLU A 208 15.63 -7.13 -17.66
N LEU A 209 16.29 -6.45 -16.74
CA LEU A 209 16.18 -5.01 -16.52
C LEU A 209 17.50 -4.31 -16.80
N GLU A 210 17.41 -3.08 -17.26
CA GLU A 210 18.53 -2.14 -17.33
C GLU A 210 18.60 -1.42 -15.97
N MET A 211 19.48 -1.93 -15.10
CA MET A 211 19.60 -1.42 -13.73
C MET A 211 20.44 -0.14 -13.70
N ARG A 212 19.91 0.89 -13.05
CA ARG A 212 20.63 2.14 -12.76
C ARG A 212 21.47 2.03 -11.49
N ILE A 213 21.08 1.15 -10.59
CA ILE A 213 21.74 0.88 -9.32
C ILE A 213 22.61 -0.38 -9.39
N GLU A 214 23.68 -0.41 -8.60
CA GLU A 214 24.54 -1.59 -8.45
C GLU A 214 24.15 -2.35 -7.18
N LEU A 215 23.68 -3.58 -7.34
CA LEU A 215 23.30 -4.45 -6.24
C LEU A 215 24.50 -5.29 -5.82
N SER A 216 24.74 -5.41 -4.52
CA SER A 216 25.73 -6.32 -3.96
C SER A 216 25.24 -7.77 -4.06
N LYS A 217 26.15 -8.69 -4.42
CA LYS A 217 25.85 -10.12 -4.53
C LYS A 217 26.08 -10.82 -3.22
#